data_f13912c1360fd549ac2b1b88b1515ebf
#
_entry.id   f13912c1360fd549ac2b1b88b1515ebf
#
_cell.length_a   1.000
_cell.length_b   1.000
_cell.length_c   1.000
_cell.angle_alpha   90.00
_cell.angle_beta   90.00
_cell.angle_gamma   90.00
#
_symmetry.space_group_name_H-M   'P 1'
#
loop_
_entity.id
_entity.type
_entity.pdbx_description
1 polymer ?
#
loop_
_entity_poly.entity_id
_entity_poly.type
_entity_poly.pdbx_seq_one_letter_code
_entity_poly.pdbx_strand_id
1 'polypeptide(L)'
;MLKQLYIKNFTLIDELNIAFNSGFSVITGETGAGKSIILGAINLLLGQRADTKVIKADRDKCVIEAHFNLSKYGMDQFFADNDIDYDSEDCIIRREINKNGKSRAFVNDMPVQLTLMRELGEMLVDIHSQHQNLLLQKENFQLNVVDIIAHDEQERKNYQESFKAYRKAHADLKQLEENIAQGKENEEFMRFQFNEIEKANLKADEQENIEQETEQLSHSEEIKEALFEGDGLLTGEEWGAVEQVKRAANRLHVIEQVYPNVKELAERLDNCHIELKDIAQEISRDTDHIEFDPARLDQLNERLDTIYSLQQKFHVSTIAELLQIKEELGKQLGNIDNSEELLEETRQRVNQLEQLCHEKAEMLTRKREKAALLVEKEMANRLVPLGIPNVRFQIQLTVKELSEDGRDKIAFLFSANRSTPLQPVSQVASGGEIARVMLSLKAMISGAVQLPTIIFDEIDTGVSGRVAEMMAQIMQEMGQHNRQVISITHLPQIAALGTTHYKVSKKETNEGTVSHMRQLTNDERIQEIAQMLSGSNISAEAISNAKALLKKA
;
A
#
# COMPACT_ATOMS: atom_id res chain seq x y z
N MET A 1 28.43 -12.59 -1.51
CA MET A 1 29.80 -12.52 -0.97
C MET A 1 30.58 -11.47 -1.76
N LEU A 2 31.20 -10.52 -1.10
CA LEU A 2 32.02 -9.47 -1.72
C LEU A 2 33.29 -10.08 -2.34
N LYS A 3 33.44 -9.94 -3.67
CA LYS A 3 34.61 -10.44 -4.42
C LYS A 3 35.69 -9.37 -4.61
N GLN A 4 35.24 -8.15 -4.93
CA GLN A 4 36.14 -7.06 -5.26
C GLN A 4 35.54 -5.72 -4.84
N LEU A 5 36.38 -4.80 -4.42
CA LEU A 5 36.03 -3.42 -4.11
C LEU A 5 36.96 -2.50 -4.88
N TYR A 6 36.36 -1.64 -5.71
CA TYR A 6 37.04 -0.58 -6.44
C TYR A 6 36.62 0.79 -5.91
N ILE A 7 37.56 1.63 -5.61
CA ILE A 7 37.34 2.99 -5.10
C ILE A 7 38.23 3.95 -5.88
N LYS A 8 37.66 5.06 -6.36
CA LYS A 8 38.40 6.10 -7.07
C LYS A 8 38.00 7.49 -6.57
N ASN A 9 39.01 8.33 -6.27
CA ASN A 9 38.86 9.71 -5.84
C ASN A 9 37.98 9.88 -4.58
N PHE A 10 38.16 9.03 -3.59
CA PHE A 10 37.38 9.04 -2.36
C PHE A 10 38.25 9.44 -1.16
N THR A 11 37.98 10.57 -0.55
CA THR A 11 38.74 11.13 0.59
C THR A 11 40.27 11.07 0.39
N LEU A 12 40.98 10.18 1.06
CA LEU A 12 42.44 9.98 0.95
C LEU A 12 42.83 8.87 -0.04
N ILE A 13 41.87 8.27 -0.74
CA ILE A 13 42.10 7.21 -1.73
C ILE A 13 42.07 7.81 -3.13
N ASP A 14 43.18 7.71 -3.85
CA ASP A 14 43.21 8.06 -5.30
C ASP A 14 42.56 6.95 -6.11
N GLU A 15 43.10 5.74 -5.96
CA GLU A 15 42.59 4.55 -6.62
C GLU A 15 42.94 3.33 -5.76
N LEU A 16 41.94 2.49 -5.53
CA LEU A 16 42.06 1.24 -4.81
C LEU A 16 41.29 0.17 -5.58
N ASN A 17 41.95 -0.94 -5.82
CA ASN A 17 41.32 -2.15 -6.35
C ASN A 17 41.79 -3.33 -5.53
N ILE A 18 40.86 -3.92 -4.75
CA ILE A 18 41.19 -5.00 -3.84
C ILE A 18 40.22 -6.17 -4.01
N ALA A 19 40.77 -7.36 -4.11
CA ALA A 19 40.02 -8.61 -4.10
C ALA A 19 39.88 -9.13 -2.67
N PHE A 20 38.68 -9.67 -2.36
CA PHE A 20 38.37 -10.30 -1.09
C PHE A 20 38.09 -11.79 -1.29
N ASN A 21 38.53 -12.59 -0.29
CA ASN A 21 38.32 -14.02 -0.27
C ASN A 21 37.16 -14.41 0.66
N SER A 22 36.61 -15.62 0.49
CA SER A 22 35.73 -16.24 1.48
C SER A 22 36.45 -16.51 2.79
N GLY A 23 35.68 -16.80 3.82
CA GLY A 23 36.24 -17.10 5.14
C GLY A 23 36.47 -15.87 6.00
N PHE A 24 37.38 -15.95 6.93
CA PHE A 24 37.70 -14.90 7.89
C PHE A 24 38.86 -14.04 7.41
N SER A 25 38.59 -12.81 7.02
CA SER A 25 39.57 -11.80 6.62
C SER A 25 39.76 -10.75 7.70
N VAL A 26 40.98 -10.26 7.86
CA VAL A 26 41.28 -9.17 8.80
C VAL A 26 41.93 -7.98 8.09
N ILE A 27 41.56 -6.79 8.56
CA ILE A 27 42.13 -5.53 8.08
C ILE A 27 42.80 -4.84 9.26
N THR A 28 44.14 -4.64 9.17
CA THR A 28 44.92 -3.90 10.15
C THR A 28 45.45 -2.58 9.56
N GLY A 29 46.01 -1.74 10.40
CA GLY A 29 46.62 -0.47 10.03
C GLY A 29 46.54 0.55 11.17
N GLU A 30 47.29 1.62 11.07
CA GLU A 30 47.30 2.68 12.09
C GLU A 30 45.93 3.36 12.22
N THR A 31 45.61 3.82 13.45
CA THR A 31 44.42 4.64 13.70
C THR A 31 44.44 5.90 12.81
N GLY A 32 43.32 6.15 12.11
CA GLY A 32 43.28 7.23 11.12
C GLY A 32 43.93 6.91 9.76
N ALA A 33 44.49 5.72 9.53
CA ALA A 33 45.16 5.33 8.28
C ALA A 33 44.20 5.03 7.14
N GLY A 34 42.87 5.17 7.30
CA GLY A 34 41.91 4.93 6.24
C GLY A 34 41.02 3.70 6.42
N LYS A 35 41.10 2.98 7.57
CA LYS A 35 40.18 1.88 7.86
C LYS A 35 38.74 2.34 7.83
N SER A 36 38.40 3.44 8.50
CA SER A 36 37.08 4.08 8.48
C SER A 36 36.70 4.64 7.10
N ILE A 37 37.73 4.96 6.25
CA ILE A 37 37.48 5.43 4.88
C ILE A 37 36.92 4.30 4.02
N ILE A 38 37.48 3.08 4.14
CA ILE A 38 36.98 1.89 3.40
C ILE A 38 35.55 1.58 3.79
N LEU A 39 35.25 1.60 5.10
CA LEU A 39 33.88 1.45 5.57
C LEU A 39 32.94 2.54 5.10
N GLY A 40 33.41 3.79 5.08
CA GLY A 40 32.66 4.91 4.51
C GLY A 40 32.31 4.70 3.03
N ALA A 41 33.24 4.15 2.24
CA ALA A 41 32.98 3.79 0.85
C ALA A 41 31.94 2.66 0.74
N ILE A 42 32.08 1.60 1.54
CA ILE A 42 31.08 0.50 1.57
C ILE A 42 29.71 1.01 2.00
N ASN A 43 29.61 1.84 3.03
CA ASN A 43 28.35 2.45 3.48
C ASN A 43 27.65 3.27 2.39
N LEU A 44 28.41 3.95 1.53
CA LEU A 44 27.85 4.67 0.38
C LEU A 44 27.29 3.71 -0.68
N LEU A 45 27.92 2.57 -0.91
CA LEU A 45 27.39 1.50 -1.76
C LEU A 45 26.10 0.90 -1.18
N LEU A 46 26.01 0.82 0.17
CA LEU A 46 24.82 0.36 0.87
C LEU A 46 23.71 1.44 0.97
N GLY A 47 23.75 2.46 0.13
CA GLY A 47 22.67 3.43 0.01
C GLY A 47 22.65 4.56 1.04
N GLN A 48 23.75 4.80 1.79
CA GLN A 48 23.82 5.96 2.67
C GLN A 48 23.88 7.28 1.87
N ARG A 49 23.41 8.37 2.47
CA ARG A 49 23.49 9.70 1.85
C ARG A 49 24.94 10.12 1.69
N ALA A 50 25.26 10.63 0.51
CA ALA A 50 26.61 11.13 0.19
C ALA A 50 26.71 12.63 0.52
N ASP A 51 27.80 13.05 1.16
CA ASP A 51 28.27 14.43 1.21
C ASP A 51 29.32 14.61 0.12
N THR A 52 29.31 15.75 -0.57
CA THR A 52 30.33 16.09 -1.57
C THR A 52 31.75 16.19 -0.99
N LYS A 53 31.87 16.39 0.32
CA LYS A 53 33.14 16.36 1.06
C LYS A 53 33.91 15.03 0.99
N VAL A 54 33.22 13.94 0.59
CA VAL A 54 33.88 12.64 0.40
C VAL A 54 34.69 12.56 -0.88
N ILE A 55 34.49 13.49 -1.82
CA ILE A 55 35.27 13.56 -3.07
C ILE A 55 36.66 14.10 -2.72
N LYS A 56 37.71 13.42 -3.20
CA LYS A 56 39.08 13.89 -3.01
C LYS A 56 39.23 15.31 -3.54
N ALA A 57 40.01 16.14 -2.83
CA ALA A 57 40.31 17.51 -3.25
C ALA A 57 40.83 17.52 -4.70
N ASP A 58 40.43 18.53 -5.45
CA ASP A 58 40.81 18.73 -6.87
C ASP A 58 40.30 17.66 -7.86
N ARG A 59 39.32 16.85 -7.44
CA ARG A 59 38.63 15.90 -8.32
C ARG A 59 37.14 16.26 -8.46
N ASP A 60 36.57 15.98 -9.64
CA ASP A 60 35.18 16.32 -9.94
C ASP A 60 34.20 15.18 -9.66
N LYS A 61 34.71 13.96 -9.60
CA LYS A 61 33.91 12.74 -9.47
C LYS A 61 34.61 11.70 -8.58
N CYS A 62 33.81 11.10 -7.70
CA CYS A 62 34.15 9.90 -6.96
C CYS A 62 33.36 8.71 -7.51
N VAL A 63 34.00 7.55 -7.62
CA VAL A 63 33.39 6.28 -8.03
C VAL A 63 33.72 5.22 -6.99
N ILE A 64 32.69 4.49 -6.55
CA ILE A 64 32.83 3.33 -5.68
C ILE A 64 32.05 2.19 -6.33
N GLU A 65 32.68 1.04 -6.48
CA GLU A 65 32.12 -0.12 -7.14
C GLU A 65 32.47 -1.39 -6.35
N ALA A 66 31.54 -2.29 -6.22
CA ALA A 66 31.76 -3.59 -5.57
C ALA A 66 31.11 -4.70 -6.40
N HIS A 67 31.85 -5.82 -6.48
CA HIS A 67 31.44 -7.03 -7.15
C HIS A 67 31.03 -8.08 -6.13
N PHE A 68 29.86 -8.68 -6.28
CA PHE A 68 29.33 -9.69 -5.37
C PHE A 68 29.03 -10.99 -6.10
N ASN A 69 29.43 -12.11 -5.51
CA ASN A 69 28.92 -13.41 -5.92
C ASN A 69 27.67 -13.73 -5.10
N LEU A 70 26.55 -13.92 -5.78
CA LEU A 70 25.21 -14.16 -5.22
C LEU A 70 24.67 -15.57 -5.51
N SER A 71 25.44 -16.44 -6.18
CA SER A 71 24.99 -17.75 -6.69
C SER A 71 24.40 -18.70 -5.63
N LYS A 72 24.61 -18.42 -4.33
CA LYS A 72 24.15 -19.26 -3.20
C LYS A 72 23.09 -18.57 -2.33
N TYR A 73 22.57 -17.43 -2.75
CA TYR A 73 21.74 -16.59 -1.85
C TYR A 73 20.28 -16.45 -2.31
N GLY A 74 19.89 -17.09 -3.45
CA GLY A 74 18.50 -17.16 -3.90
C GLY A 74 17.82 -15.79 -4.10
N MET A 75 18.54 -14.86 -4.75
CA MET A 75 18.05 -13.48 -4.91
C MET A 75 17.31 -13.24 -6.24
N ASP A 76 17.07 -14.28 -7.02
CA ASP A 76 16.42 -14.22 -8.33
C ASP A 76 15.10 -13.45 -8.30
N GLN A 77 14.27 -13.70 -7.29
CA GLN A 77 12.97 -13.05 -7.14
C GLN A 77 13.10 -11.54 -6.89
N PHE A 78 14.07 -11.12 -6.07
CA PHE A 78 14.30 -9.70 -5.79
C PHE A 78 14.66 -8.94 -7.06
N PHE A 79 15.53 -9.51 -7.90
CA PHE A 79 15.94 -8.89 -9.16
C PHE A 79 14.79 -8.85 -10.17
N ALA A 80 14.00 -9.93 -10.26
CA ALA A 80 12.83 -10.00 -11.13
C ALA A 80 11.73 -8.99 -10.73
N ASP A 81 11.44 -8.86 -9.42
CA ASP A 81 10.42 -7.93 -8.91
C ASP A 81 10.78 -6.45 -9.14
N ASN A 82 12.08 -6.16 -9.36
CA ASN A 82 12.59 -4.80 -9.56
C ASN A 82 13.07 -4.53 -11.00
N ASP A 83 12.80 -5.42 -11.95
CA ASP A 83 13.18 -5.30 -13.36
C ASP A 83 14.69 -5.03 -13.56
N ILE A 84 15.56 -5.72 -12.79
CA ILE A 84 17.02 -5.61 -12.87
C ILE A 84 17.60 -6.92 -13.43
N ASP A 85 18.55 -6.82 -14.36
CA ASP A 85 19.28 -7.97 -14.86
C ASP A 85 20.03 -8.67 -13.72
N TYR A 86 19.83 -9.98 -13.57
CA TYR A 86 20.43 -10.78 -12.51
C TYR A 86 21.65 -11.53 -13.01
N ASP A 87 22.84 -11.13 -12.54
CA ASP A 87 24.06 -11.94 -12.65
C ASP A 87 24.41 -12.50 -11.27
N SER A 88 24.19 -13.79 -11.09
CA SER A 88 24.44 -14.45 -9.82
C SER A 88 25.93 -14.60 -9.47
N GLU A 89 26.82 -14.63 -10.46
CA GLU A 89 28.24 -14.82 -10.25
C GLU A 89 29.02 -13.51 -10.08
N ASP A 90 28.51 -12.41 -10.69
CA ASP A 90 29.17 -11.12 -10.65
C ASP A 90 28.18 -9.93 -10.62
N CYS A 91 27.40 -9.83 -9.56
CA CYS A 91 26.52 -8.68 -9.35
C CYS A 91 27.34 -7.44 -9.01
N ILE A 92 27.26 -6.42 -9.84
CA ILE A 92 28.01 -5.16 -9.73
C ILE A 92 27.13 -4.09 -9.10
N ILE A 93 27.57 -3.50 -8.00
CA ILE A 93 26.93 -2.32 -7.39
C ILE A 93 27.90 -1.16 -7.49
N ARG A 94 27.43 -0.05 -8.12
CA ARG A 94 28.27 1.14 -8.34
C ARG A 94 27.57 2.41 -7.88
N ARG A 95 28.35 3.24 -7.21
CA ARG A 95 27.95 4.58 -6.78
C ARG A 95 28.85 5.64 -7.39
N GLU A 96 28.25 6.66 -7.98
CA GLU A 96 28.97 7.79 -8.55
C GLU A 96 28.51 9.09 -7.87
N ILE A 97 29.44 9.89 -7.39
CA ILE A 97 29.17 11.16 -6.71
C ILE A 97 29.97 12.26 -7.41
N ASN A 98 29.28 13.31 -7.86
CA ASN A 98 29.88 14.45 -8.54
C ASN A 98 29.97 15.67 -7.60
N LYS A 99 30.93 16.55 -7.83
CA LYS A 99 31.18 17.78 -7.07
C LYS A 99 29.96 18.73 -6.99
N ASN A 100 29.08 18.69 -7.99
CA ASN A 100 27.84 19.47 -8.01
C ASN A 100 26.69 18.84 -7.17
N GLY A 101 26.97 17.86 -6.32
CA GLY A 101 26.01 17.21 -5.44
C GLY A 101 25.16 16.12 -6.10
N LYS A 102 25.30 15.89 -7.42
CA LYS A 102 24.57 14.80 -8.08
C LYS A 102 25.20 13.46 -7.72
N SER A 103 24.36 12.53 -7.27
CA SER A 103 24.74 11.16 -6.95
C SER A 103 23.90 10.19 -7.77
N ARG A 104 24.53 9.17 -8.35
CA ARG A 104 23.91 8.12 -9.16
C ARG A 104 24.24 6.75 -8.58
N ALA A 105 23.26 5.88 -8.60
CA ALA A 105 23.37 4.49 -8.14
C ALA A 105 23.11 3.55 -9.32
N PHE A 106 23.88 2.46 -9.42
CA PHE A 106 23.76 1.48 -10.48
C PHE A 106 23.84 0.06 -9.89
N VAL A 107 23.06 -0.85 -10.44
CA VAL A 107 23.14 -2.30 -10.20
C VAL A 107 23.23 -2.96 -11.57
N ASN A 108 24.26 -3.76 -11.83
CA ASN A 108 24.54 -4.39 -13.12
C ASN A 108 24.45 -3.40 -14.28
N ASP A 109 25.09 -2.23 -14.12
CA ASP A 109 25.09 -1.07 -15.04
C ASP A 109 23.71 -0.39 -15.27
N MET A 110 22.63 -0.92 -14.69
CA MET A 110 21.32 -0.28 -14.73
C MET A 110 21.21 0.82 -13.66
N PRO A 111 20.76 2.03 -14.00
CA PRO A 111 20.55 3.09 -13.02
C PRO A 111 19.37 2.75 -12.11
N VAL A 112 19.58 2.81 -10.79
CA VAL A 112 18.57 2.48 -9.79
C VAL A 112 18.34 3.64 -8.82
N GLN A 113 17.19 3.61 -8.13
CA GLN A 113 16.92 4.53 -7.03
C GLN A 113 17.76 4.16 -5.79
N LEU A 114 18.06 5.17 -4.97
CA LEU A 114 18.86 4.97 -3.77
C LEU A 114 18.17 4.07 -2.72
N THR A 115 16.85 4.08 -2.69
CA THR A 115 16.03 3.19 -1.85
C THR A 115 16.27 1.73 -2.20
N LEU A 116 16.21 1.39 -3.49
CA LEU A 116 16.46 0.04 -3.97
C LEU A 116 17.90 -0.41 -3.73
N MET A 117 18.88 0.48 -3.96
CA MET A 117 20.29 0.19 -3.62
C MET A 117 20.45 -0.09 -2.12
N ARG A 118 19.71 0.58 -1.25
CA ARG A 118 19.73 0.35 0.18
C ARG A 118 19.14 -1.02 0.55
N GLU A 119 17.98 -1.36 0.00
CA GLU A 119 17.35 -2.66 0.22
C GLU A 119 18.27 -3.81 -0.21
N LEU A 120 18.84 -3.72 -1.40
CA LEU A 120 19.82 -4.69 -1.87
C LEU A 120 21.05 -4.72 -0.96
N GLY A 121 21.58 -3.56 -0.56
CA GLY A 121 22.73 -3.44 0.31
C GLY A 121 22.54 -4.12 1.66
N GLU A 122 21.38 -3.97 2.29
CA GLU A 122 21.01 -4.61 3.56
C GLU A 122 20.96 -6.15 3.45
N MET A 123 20.66 -6.68 2.26
CA MET A 123 20.69 -8.12 1.97
C MET A 123 22.12 -8.65 1.69
N LEU A 124 23.05 -7.79 1.30
CA LEU A 124 24.41 -8.19 0.88
C LEU A 124 25.46 -8.06 1.96
N VAL A 125 25.40 -7.01 2.77
CA VAL A 125 26.45 -6.68 3.74
C VAL A 125 25.82 -6.23 5.05
N ASP A 126 26.23 -6.89 6.12
CA ASP A 126 25.91 -6.52 7.49
C ASP A 126 27.15 -5.92 8.16
N ILE A 127 27.12 -4.61 8.46
CA ILE A 127 28.25 -3.92 9.08
C ILE A 127 27.98 -3.74 10.55
N HIS A 128 28.91 -4.18 11.40
CA HIS A 128 28.87 -3.94 12.83
C HIS A 128 29.96 -2.97 13.24
N SER A 129 29.57 -1.80 13.70
CA SER A 129 30.44 -0.80 14.29
C SER A 129 29.94 -0.41 15.69
N GLN A 130 30.77 0.28 16.42
CA GLN A 130 30.46 0.78 17.76
C GLN A 130 29.21 1.65 17.80
N HIS A 131 28.85 2.29 16.68
CA HIS A 131 27.63 3.11 16.54
C HIS A 131 26.37 2.29 16.20
N GLN A 132 26.52 1.03 15.77
CA GLN A 132 25.37 0.18 15.41
C GLN A 132 24.82 -0.68 16.57
N ASN A 133 25.33 -0.52 17.77
CA ASN A 133 24.71 -1.08 18.98
C ASN A 133 23.24 -0.67 19.15
N LEU A 134 22.78 0.36 18.43
CA LEU A 134 21.40 0.78 18.32
C LEU A 134 20.46 -0.28 17.71
N LEU A 135 20.98 -1.24 16.93
CA LEU A 135 20.16 -2.33 16.38
C LEU A 135 19.60 -3.25 17.48
N LEU A 136 20.38 -3.51 18.52
CA LEU A 136 19.90 -4.27 19.68
C LEU A 136 18.75 -3.60 20.43
N GLN A 137 18.55 -2.29 20.24
CA GLN A 137 17.46 -1.54 20.84
C GLN A 137 16.15 -1.65 20.05
N LYS A 138 16.21 -2.09 18.78
CA LYS A 138 15.04 -2.22 17.93
C LYS A 138 14.30 -3.51 18.24
N GLU A 139 13.03 -3.39 18.60
CA GLU A 139 12.14 -4.53 18.88
C GLU A 139 12.11 -5.52 17.71
N ASN A 140 12.02 -5.02 16.48
CA ASN A 140 12.00 -5.87 15.28
C ASN A 140 13.27 -6.72 15.11
N PHE A 141 14.43 -6.20 15.51
CA PHE A 141 15.67 -6.97 15.48
C PHE A 141 15.64 -8.10 16.50
N GLN A 142 15.19 -7.81 17.72
CA GLN A 142 15.12 -8.79 18.81
C GLN A 142 14.10 -9.90 18.48
N LEU A 143 12.94 -9.52 17.94
CA LEU A 143 11.93 -10.45 17.48
C LEU A 143 12.49 -11.35 16.36
N ASN A 144 13.14 -10.76 15.36
CA ASN A 144 13.71 -11.50 14.24
C ASN A 144 14.78 -12.52 14.67
N VAL A 145 15.60 -12.20 15.68
CA VAL A 145 16.56 -13.16 16.24
C VAL A 145 15.85 -14.38 16.83
N VAL A 146 14.75 -14.16 17.55
CA VAL A 146 13.97 -15.27 18.15
C VAL A 146 13.27 -16.08 17.06
N ASP A 147 12.67 -15.43 16.07
CA ASP A 147 11.99 -16.09 14.95
C ASP A 147 12.94 -16.96 14.12
N ILE A 148 14.15 -16.46 13.85
CA ILE A 148 15.19 -17.24 13.16
C ILE A 148 15.52 -18.54 13.92
N ILE A 149 15.65 -18.48 15.23
CA ILE A 149 15.96 -19.65 16.07
C ILE A 149 14.73 -20.53 16.27
N ALA A 150 13.54 -19.96 16.22
CA ALA A 150 12.27 -20.69 16.29
C ALA A 150 11.99 -21.52 15.04
N HIS A 151 12.62 -21.19 13.91
CA HIS A 151 12.33 -21.76 12.58
C HIS A 151 10.82 -21.73 12.30
N ASP A 152 10.21 -20.53 12.44
CA ASP A 152 8.77 -20.34 12.39
C ASP A 152 8.28 -19.64 11.11
N GLU A 153 9.07 -19.66 10.04
CA GLU A 153 8.75 -18.97 8.78
C GLU A 153 7.36 -19.36 8.23
N GLN A 154 7.02 -20.66 8.32
CA GLN A 154 5.72 -21.15 7.83
C GLN A 154 4.56 -20.63 8.71
N GLU A 155 4.73 -20.66 10.01
CA GLU A 155 3.70 -20.17 10.95
C GLU A 155 3.52 -18.67 10.84
N ARG A 156 4.60 -17.90 10.67
CA ARG A 156 4.54 -16.46 10.40
C ARG A 156 3.77 -16.18 9.11
N LYS A 157 4.08 -16.90 8.03
CA LYS A 157 3.36 -16.74 6.77
C LYS A 157 1.88 -17.03 6.92
N ASN A 158 1.54 -18.15 7.56
CA ASN A 158 0.15 -18.53 7.83
C ASN A 158 -0.59 -17.51 8.71
N TYR A 159 0.09 -16.91 9.68
CA TYR A 159 -0.45 -15.86 10.51
C TYR A 159 -0.67 -14.57 9.70
N GLN A 160 0.32 -14.13 8.92
CA GLN A 160 0.25 -12.92 8.09
C GLN A 160 -0.90 -12.98 7.09
N GLU A 161 -1.13 -14.12 6.45
CA GLU A 161 -2.28 -14.33 5.57
C GLU A 161 -3.61 -14.13 6.29
N SER A 162 -3.74 -14.69 7.50
CA SER A 162 -4.95 -14.54 8.32
C SER A 162 -5.11 -13.11 8.83
N PHE A 163 -4.04 -12.47 9.26
CA PHE A 163 -4.06 -11.08 9.71
C PHE A 163 -4.43 -10.11 8.59
N LYS A 164 -3.93 -10.34 7.38
CA LYS A 164 -4.32 -9.56 6.20
C LYS A 164 -5.81 -9.70 5.89
N ALA A 165 -6.34 -10.94 5.99
CA ALA A 165 -7.76 -11.20 5.80
C ALA A 165 -8.62 -10.53 6.88
N TYR A 166 -8.19 -10.62 8.16
CA TYR A 166 -8.84 -9.94 9.29
C TYR A 166 -8.86 -8.41 9.10
N ARG A 167 -7.71 -7.80 8.78
CA ARG A 167 -7.62 -6.35 8.55
C ARG A 167 -8.52 -5.89 7.42
N LYS A 168 -8.59 -6.66 6.33
CA LYS A 168 -9.48 -6.35 5.22
C LYS A 168 -10.95 -6.41 5.67
N ALA A 169 -11.36 -7.52 6.30
CA ALA A 169 -12.74 -7.67 6.77
C ALA A 169 -13.13 -6.58 7.80
N HIS A 170 -12.21 -6.19 8.68
CA HIS A 170 -12.43 -5.10 9.64
C HIS A 170 -12.58 -3.73 8.96
N ALA A 171 -11.81 -3.47 7.89
CA ALA A 171 -11.96 -2.25 7.10
C ALA A 171 -13.30 -2.23 6.33
N ASP A 172 -13.69 -3.38 5.74
CA ASP A 172 -14.98 -3.56 5.05
C ASP A 172 -16.15 -3.34 6.03
N LEU A 173 -16.07 -3.88 7.26
CA LEU A 173 -17.06 -3.66 8.31
C LEU A 173 -17.20 -2.18 8.66
N LYS A 174 -16.09 -1.51 8.90
CA LYS A 174 -16.10 -0.08 9.23
C LYS A 174 -16.73 0.76 8.11
N GLN A 175 -16.37 0.48 6.86
CA GLN A 175 -16.96 1.16 5.70
C GLN A 175 -18.48 0.89 5.60
N LEU A 176 -18.92 -0.34 5.88
CA LEU A 176 -20.34 -0.70 5.89
C LEU A 176 -21.09 0.05 7.02
N GLU A 177 -20.51 0.11 8.22
CA GLU A 177 -21.10 0.88 9.34
C GLU A 177 -21.23 2.37 9.03
N GLU A 178 -20.22 2.98 8.39
CA GLU A 178 -20.26 4.38 7.95
C GLU A 178 -21.34 4.62 6.88
N ASN A 179 -21.46 3.71 5.90
CA ASN A 179 -22.48 3.79 4.84
C ASN A 179 -23.90 3.66 5.42
N ILE A 180 -24.12 2.73 6.36
CA ILE A 180 -25.42 2.53 7.03
C ILE A 180 -25.76 3.76 7.87
N ALA A 181 -24.81 4.33 8.60
CA ALA A 181 -25.04 5.52 9.42
C ALA A 181 -25.48 6.72 8.55
N GLN A 182 -24.85 6.93 7.39
CA GLN A 182 -25.23 7.96 6.42
C GLN A 182 -26.60 7.66 5.78
N GLY A 183 -26.88 6.38 5.48
CA GLY A 183 -28.17 5.96 4.95
C GLY A 183 -29.33 6.19 5.93
N LYS A 184 -29.15 5.87 7.20
CA LYS A 184 -30.17 6.05 8.25
C LYS A 184 -30.54 7.54 8.47
N GLU A 185 -29.63 8.45 8.31
CA GLU A 185 -29.89 9.88 8.47
C GLU A 185 -30.93 10.40 7.47
N ASN A 186 -31.02 9.84 6.28
CA ASN A 186 -31.97 10.20 5.23
C ASN A 186 -33.14 9.21 5.06
N GLU A 187 -33.15 8.10 5.77
CA GLU A 187 -34.12 7.01 5.58
C GLU A 187 -35.57 7.46 5.80
N GLU A 188 -35.86 8.18 6.89
CA GLU A 188 -37.20 8.67 7.19
C GLU A 188 -37.72 9.59 6.08
N PHE A 189 -36.86 10.44 5.55
CA PHE A 189 -37.20 11.34 4.47
C PHE A 189 -37.46 10.59 3.16
N MET A 190 -36.61 9.62 2.82
CA MET A 190 -36.79 8.77 1.63
C MET A 190 -38.06 7.92 1.73
N ARG A 191 -38.36 7.33 2.91
CA ARG A 191 -39.59 6.59 3.15
C ARG A 191 -40.83 7.49 3.01
N PHE A 192 -40.76 8.71 3.53
CA PHE A 192 -41.85 9.67 3.34
C PHE A 192 -42.08 9.99 1.87
N GLN A 193 -41.04 10.30 1.11
CA GLN A 193 -41.12 10.59 -0.32
C GLN A 193 -41.65 9.39 -1.13
N PHE A 194 -41.12 8.19 -0.85
CA PHE A 194 -41.55 6.96 -1.50
C PHE A 194 -43.07 6.71 -1.28
N ASN A 195 -43.51 6.77 -0.01
CA ASN A 195 -44.89 6.55 0.37
C ASN A 195 -45.84 7.59 -0.22
N GLU A 196 -45.40 8.80 -0.40
CA GLU A 196 -46.20 9.88 -1.00
C GLU A 196 -46.48 9.61 -2.49
N ILE A 197 -45.48 9.24 -3.27
CA ILE A 197 -45.65 8.86 -4.67
C ILE A 197 -46.44 7.54 -4.78
N GLU A 198 -46.19 6.58 -3.87
CA GLU A 198 -46.90 5.30 -3.88
C GLU A 198 -48.40 5.46 -3.62
N LYS A 199 -48.80 6.26 -2.61
CA LYS A 199 -50.18 6.56 -2.27
C LYS A 199 -50.93 7.24 -3.41
N ALA A 200 -50.23 8.04 -4.22
CA ALA A 200 -50.83 8.69 -5.37
C ALA A 200 -51.22 7.70 -6.48
N ASN A 201 -50.70 6.48 -6.49
CA ASN A 201 -51.04 5.40 -7.42
C ASN A 201 -51.11 5.87 -8.89
N LEU A 202 -49.99 6.49 -9.35
CA LEU A 202 -49.88 7.11 -10.67
C LEU A 202 -49.77 6.05 -11.77
N LYS A 203 -50.41 6.32 -12.92
CA LYS A 203 -50.32 5.52 -14.15
C LYS A 203 -49.60 6.32 -15.22
N ALA A 204 -48.75 5.67 -16.02
CA ALA A 204 -47.84 6.35 -16.95
C ALA A 204 -48.55 7.34 -17.92
N ASP A 205 -49.70 6.96 -18.49
CA ASP A 205 -50.39 7.75 -19.52
C ASP A 205 -51.61 8.53 -18.96
N GLU A 206 -51.72 8.60 -17.62
CA GLU A 206 -52.90 9.13 -16.95
C GLU A 206 -53.05 10.64 -17.16
N GLN A 207 -51.97 11.38 -17.12
CA GLN A 207 -51.98 12.84 -17.16
C GLN A 207 -52.54 13.37 -18.49
N GLU A 208 -52.01 12.89 -19.62
CA GLU A 208 -52.45 13.33 -20.95
C GLU A 208 -53.95 13.04 -21.18
N ASN A 209 -54.38 11.85 -20.74
CA ASN A 209 -55.79 11.47 -20.88
C ASN A 209 -56.70 12.37 -20.04
N ILE A 210 -56.29 12.68 -18.78
CA ILE A 210 -57.09 13.54 -17.92
C ILE A 210 -57.10 14.99 -18.42
N GLU A 211 -55.97 15.52 -18.88
CA GLU A 211 -55.87 16.86 -19.43
C GLU A 211 -56.81 17.02 -20.65
N GLN A 212 -56.82 16.05 -21.57
CA GLN A 212 -57.72 16.04 -22.73
C GLN A 212 -59.19 15.96 -22.31
N GLU A 213 -59.55 15.06 -21.38
CA GLU A 213 -60.92 14.92 -20.86
C GLU A 213 -61.37 16.20 -20.15
N THR A 214 -60.50 16.82 -19.36
CA THR A 214 -60.74 18.08 -18.64
C THR A 214 -60.97 19.25 -19.61
N GLU A 215 -60.15 19.36 -20.66
CA GLU A 215 -60.30 20.39 -21.69
C GLU A 215 -61.63 20.25 -22.42
N GLN A 216 -62.05 19.03 -22.83
CA GLN A 216 -63.33 18.76 -23.45
C GLN A 216 -64.50 19.08 -22.53
N LEU A 217 -64.49 18.69 -21.29
CA LEU A 217 -65.56 18.95 -20.32
C LEU A 217 -65.62 20.41 -19.89
N SER A 218 -64.55 21.14 -19.82
CA SER A 218 -64.55 22.57 -19.50
C SER A 218 -65.16 23.43 -20.54
N HIS A 219 -65.07 23.03 -21.83
CA HIS A 219 -65.69 23.70 -22.95
C HIS A 219 -67.06 23.13 -23.35
N SER A 220 -67.51 22.06 -22.65
CA SER A 220 -68.76 21.37 -23.04
C SER A 220 -70.01 22.28 -23.05
N GLU A 221 -70.08 23.23 -22.14
CA GLU A 221 -71.15 24.20 -22.05
C GLU A 221 -71.17 25.15 -23.26
N GLU A 222 -70.02 25.75 -23.60
CA GLU A 222 -69.86 26.63 -24.76
C GLU A 222 -70.09 25.89 -26.06
N ILE A 223 -69.62 24.66 -26.18
CA ILE A 223 -69.80 23.82 -27.36
C ILE A 223 -71.32 23.48 -27.54
N LYS A 224 -71.98 23.09 -26.44
CA LYS A 224 -73.38 22.75 -26.43
C LYS A 224 -74.25 23.94 -26.77
N GLU A 225 -73.96 25.11 -26.23
CA GLU A 225 -74.67 26.38 -26.55
C GLU A 225 -74.53 26.74 -28.05
N ALA A 226 -73.30 26.68 -28.58
CA ALA A 226 -73.01 26.96 -29.99
C ALA A 226 -73.69 25.97 -30.93
N LEU A 227 -73.74 24.68 -30.63
CA LEU A 227 -74.43 23.67 -31.43
C LEU A 227 -75.91 23.81 -31.32
N PHE A 228 -76.49 24.12 -30.14
CA PHE A 228 -77.92 24.36 -29.95
C PHE A 228 -78.38 25.59 -30.69
N GLU A 229 -77.63 26.69 -30.64
CA GLU A 229 -77.93 27.89 -31.42
C GLU A 229 -77.83 27.60 -32.91
N GLY A 230 -76.84 26.87 -33.38
CA GLY A 230 -76.64 26.41 -34.74
C GLY A 230 -77.86 25.59 -35.26
N ASP A 231 -78.27 24.59 -34.45
CA ASP A 231 -79.46 23.78 -34.76
C ASP A 231 -80.70 24.62 -34.83
N GLY A 232 -80.89 25.53 -33.85
CA GLY A 232 -82.07 26.46 -33.85
C GLY A 232 -82.16 27.36 -35.10
N LEU A 233 -81.01 27.86 -35.59
CA LEU A 233 -80.92 28.65 -36.81
C LEU A 233 -81.27 27.83 -38.09
N LEU A 234 -80.89 26.54 -38.07
CA LEU A 234 -81.12 25.65 -39.21
C LEU A 234 -82.52 25.04 -39.20
N THR A 235 -83.07 24.62 -38.07
CA THR A 235 -84.25 23.78 -37.91
C THR A 235 -85.48 24.52 -37.32
N GLY A 236 -85.36 25.77 -36.82
CA GLY A 236 -86.39 26.52 -36.14
C GLY A 236 -87.68 26.54 -36.87
N GLU A 237 -88.82 26.29 -36.16
CA GLU A 237 -90.14 26.01 -36.73
C GLU A 237 -90.66 27.06 -37.71
N GLU A 238 -90.41 28.37 -37.49
CA GLU A 238 -90.97 29.44 -38.39
C GLU A 238 -89.91 30.01 -39.33
N TRP A 239 -88.63 30.04 -38.93
CA TRP A 239 -87.58 30.76 -39.65
C TRP A 239 -86.30 29.93 -39.88
N GLY A 240 -86.38 28.65 -39.64
CA GLY A 240 -85.20 27.75 -39.86
C GLY A 240 -84.79 27.76 -41.34
N ALA A 241 -83.43 27.85 -41.53
CA ALA A 241 -82.85 27.96 -42.87
C ALA A 241 -83.27 26.80 -43.82
N VAL A 242 -83.36 25.58 -43.29
CA VAL A 242 -83.73 24.35 -44.00
C VAL A 242 -85.13 24.53 -44.60
N GLU A 243 -86.11 24.97 -43.81
CA GLU A 243 -87.52 25.15 -44.28
C GLU A 243 -87.65 26.38 -45.18
N GLN A 244 -86.90 27.47 -44.89
CA GLN A 244 -86.92 28.67 -45.75
C GLN A 244 -86.36 28.37 -47.14
N VAL A 245 -85.27 27.64 -47.27
CA VAL A 245 -84.66 27.23 -48.54
C VAL A 245 -85.64 26.34 -49.33
N LYS A 246 -86.29 25.39 -48.63
CA LYS A 246 -87.31 24.53 -49.22
C LYS A 246 -88.50 25.32 -49.75
N ARG A 247 -89.00 26.29 -48.98
CA ARG A 247 -90.07 27.17 -49.40
C ARG A 247 -89.73 28.01 -50.65
N ALA A 248 -88.49 28.50 -50.68
CA ALA A 248 -87.95 29.22 -51.81
C ALA A 248 -87.87 28.34 -53.06
N ALA A 249 -87.33 27.11 -52.93
CA ALA A 249 -87.30 26.13 -54.03
C ALA A 249 -88.72 25.84 -54.59
N ASN A 250 -89.67 25.54 -53.68
CA ASN A 250 -91.06 25.25 -54.05
C ASN A 250 -91.70 26.42 -54.77
N ARG A 251 -91.44 27.66 -54.37
CA ARG A 251 -91.96 28.85 -55.04
C ARG A 251 -91.40 29.01 -56.45
N LEU A 252 -90.19 28.70 -56.71
CA LEU A 252 -89.57 28.73 -58.03
C LEU A 252 -90.10 27.61 -58.92
N HIS A 253 -90.32 26.41 -58.39
CA HIS A 253 -90.89 25.29 -59.11
C HIS A 253 -92.30 25.61 -59.62
N VAL A 254 -93.15 26.38 -58.89
CA VAL A 254 -94.50 26.80 -59.33
C VAL A 254 -94.44 27.65 -60.58
N ILE A 255 -93.39 28.45 -60.78
CA ILE A 255 -93.30 29.35 -61.95
C ILE A 255 -92.39 28.79 -63.06
N GLU A 256 -91.77 27.61 -62.89
CA GLU A 256 -90.84 26.97 -63.83
C GLU A 256 -91.46 26.77 -65.23
N GLN A 257 -92.76 26.41 -65.27
CA GLN A 257 -93.45 26.21 -66.55
C GLN A 257 -93.71 27.52 -67.34
N VAL A 258 -93.75 28.66 -66.63
CA VAL A 258 -94.03 29.97 -67.25
C VAL A 258 -92.72 30.72 -67.53
N TYR A 259 -91.69 30.50 -66.73
CA TYR A 259 -90.37 31.11 -66.85
C TYR A 259 -89.25 30.09 -66.68
N PRO A 260 -88.86 29.38 -67.76
CA PRO A 260 -87.91 28.26 -67.71
C PRO A 260 -86.53 28.56 -67.11
N ASN A 261 -86.08 29.82 -67.12
CA ASN A 261 -84.77 30.24 -66.59
C ASN A 261 -84.63 30.05 -65.08
N VAL A 262 -85.72 29.81 -64.33
CA VAL A 262 -85.70 29.56 -62.90
C VAL A 262 -85.45 28.09 -62.55
N LYS A 263 -85.50 27.17 -63.50
CA LYS A 263 -85.37 25.73 -63.27
C LYS A 263 -84.00 25.38 -62.59
N GLU A 264 -82.90 25.84 -63.15
CA GLU A 264 -81.56 25.62 -62.59
C GLU A 264 -81.43 26.23 -61.20
N LEU A 265 -82.04 27.37 -60.92
CA LEU A 265 -82.01 28.00 -59.59
C LEU A 265 -82.87 27.21 -58.60
N ALA A 266 -84.00 26.65 -58.99
CA ALA A 266 -84.80 25.78 -58.13
C ALA A 266 -84.06 24.47 -57.76
N GLU A 267 -83.46 23.80 -58.77
CA GLU A 267 -82.66 22.59 -58.55
C GLU A 267 -81.43 22.84 -57.61
N ARG A 268 -80.83 23.99 -57.76
CA ARG A 268 -79.71 24.38 -56.83
C ARG A 268 -80.23 24.62 -55.42
N LEU A 269 -81.39 25.22 -55.23
CA LEU A 269 -81.98 25.37 -53.89
C LEU A 269 -82.43 24.03 -53.31
N ASP A 270 -82.89 23.08 -54.11
CA ASP A 270 -83.20 21.74 -53.65
C ASP A 270 -81.91 21.02 -53.13
N ASN A 271 -80.80 21.14 -53.86
CA ASN A 271 -79.55 20.60 -53.43
C ASN A 271 -79.04 21.25 -52.12
N CYS A 272 -79.17 22.60 -52.02
CA CYS A 272 -78.84 23.31 -50.76
C CYS A 272 -79.73 22.86 -49.58
N HIS A 273 -81.07 22.63 -49.86
CA HIS A 273 -81.95 22.11 -48.82
C HIS A 273 -81.54 20.74 -48.30
N ILE A 274 -81.17 19.80 -49.21
CA ILE A 274 -80.67 18.46 -48.80
C ILE A 274 -79.42 18.59 -47.94
N GLU A 275 -78.45 19.38 -48.40
CA GLU A 275 -77.16 19.59 -47.67
C GLU A 275 -77.39 20.24 -46.31
N LEU A 276 -78.18 21.33 -46.23
CA LEU A 276 -78.49 21.98 -44.95
C LEU A 276 -79.23 21.06 -43.98
N LYS A 277 -80.08 20.19 -44.49
CA LYS A 277 -80.79 19.21 -43.68
C LYS A 277 -79.86 18.16 -43.12
N ASP A 278 -78.88 17.72 -43.91
CA ASP A 278 -77.86 16.76 -43.45
C ASP A 278 -76.98 17.38 -42.39
N ILE A 279 -76.42 18.59 -42.57
CA ILE A 279 -75.68 19.35 -41.59
C ILE A 279 -76.51 19.55 -40.31
N ALA A 280 -77.74 19.90 -40.36
CA ALA A 280 -78.60 20.05 -39.19
C ALA A 280 -78.78 18.75 -38.42
N GLN A 281 -78.84 17.60 -39.10
CA GLN A 281 -78.93 16.31 -38.47
C GLN A 281 -77.58 15.91 -37.77
N GLU A 282 -76.47 16.29 -38.39
CA GLU A 282 -75.12 16.08 -37.72
C GLU A 282 -74.99 16.92 -36.45
N ILE A 283 -75.32 18.23 -36.54
CA ILE A 283 -75.32 19.13 -35.39
C ILE A 283 -76.20 18.61 -34.25
N SER A 284 -77.42 18.18 -34.58
CA SER A 284 -78.36 17.62 -33.60
C SER A 284 -77.80 16.37 -32.90
N ARG A 285 -77.18 15.46 -33.68
CA ARG A 285 -76.53 14.28 -33.10
C ARG A 285 -75.40 14.66 -32.17
N ASP A 286 -74.50 15.59 -32.56
CA ASP A 286 -73.41 16.03 -31.79
C ASP A 286 -73.88 16.72 -30.49
N THR A 287 -74.92 17.50 -30.52
CA THR A 287 -75.55 18.14 -29.35
C THR A 287 -76.05 17.11 -28.33
N ASP A 288 -76.62 15.97 -28.80
CA ASP A 288 -77.10 14.90 -27.95
C ASP A 288 -75.93 14.07 -27.29
N HIS A 289 -74.76 14.06 -27.93
CA HIS A 289 -73.61 13.33 -27.45
C HIS A 289 -72.72 14.11 -26.42
N ILE A 290 -72.89 15.43 -26.27
CA ILE A 290 -72.18 16.26 -25.32
C ILE A 290 -72.80 16.12 -23.93
N GLU A 291 -72.14 15.33 -23.05
CA GLU A 291 -72.52 15.23 -21.66
C GLU A 291 -71.85 16.36 -20.86
N PHE A 292 -72.64 17.10 -20.12
CA PHE A 292 -72.18 18.10 -19.16
C PHE A 292 -72.20 17.43 -17.77
N ASP A 293 -71.01 17.06 -17.29
CA ASP A 293 -70.82 16.43 -15.97
C ASP A 293 -69.82 17.23 -15.10
N PRO A 294 -70.32 18.22 -14.34
CA PRO A 294 -69.47 19.05 -13.48
C PRO A 294 -68.83 18.24 -12.35
N ALA A 295 -69.45 17.18 -11.86
CA ALA A 295 -68.90 16.36 -10.82
C ALA A 295 -67.68 15.56 -11.33
N ARG A 296 -67.75 15.15 -12.60
CA ARG A 296 -66.57 14.51 -13.26
C ARG A 296 -65.45 15.49 -13.51
N LEU A 297 -65.75 16.71 -13.90
CA LEU A 297 -64.74 17.77 -14.09
C LEU A 297 -64.02 18.10 -12.78
N ASP A 298 -64.75 18.24 -11.69
CA ASP A 298 -64.16 18.46 -10.37
C ASP A 298 -63.22 17.32 -9.96
N GLN A 299 -63.62 16.06 -10.17
CA GLN A 299 -62.77 14.88 -9.89
C GLN A 299 -61.45 14.87 -10.70
N LEU A 300 -61.56 15.24 -11.99
CA LEU A 300 -60.38 15.30 -12.86
C LEU A 300 -59.44 16.43 -12.44
N ASN A 301 -59.98 17.59 -12.07
CA ASN A 301 -59.17 18.70 -11.55
C ASN A 301 -58.48 18.33 -10.24
N GLU A 302 -59.16 17.73 -9.27
CA GLU A 302 -58.53 17.23 -8.03
C GLU A 302 -57.43 16.22 -8.32
N ARG A 303 -57.59 15.38 -9.33
CA ARG A 303 -56.59 14.40 -9.76
C ARG A 303 -55.38 15.07 -10.40
N LEU A 304 -55.60 16.07 -11.28
CA LEU A 304 -54.52 16.86 -11.88
C LEU A 304 -53.76 17.66 -10.83
N ASP A 305 -54.45 18.29 -9.88
CA ASP A 305 -53.83 19.01 -8.77
C ASP A 305 -52.91 18.11 -7.95
N THR A 306 -53.33 16.87 -7.75
CA THR A 306 -52.48 15.87 -7.07
C THR A 306 -51.22 15.58 -7.89
N ILE A 307 -51.35 15.38 -9.21
CA ILE A 307 -50.21 15.09 -10.10
C ILE A 307 -49.26 16.29 -10.16
N TYR A 308 -49.78 17.49 -10.40
CA TYR A 308 -48.96 18.71 -10.47
C TYR A 308 -48.27 19.07 -9.16
N SER A 309 -48.97 18.88 -8.03
CA SER A 309 -48.38 19.05 -6.71
C SER A 309 -47.16 18.14 -6.48
N LEU A 310 -47.27 16.87 -6.89
CA LEU A 310 -46.14 15.92 -6.82
C LEU A 310 -45.03 16.31 -7.79
N GLN A 311 -45.36 16.67 -9.04
CA GLN A 311 -44.37 17.12 -10.03
C GLN A 311 -43.60 18.35 -9.54
N GLN A 312 -44.28 19.33 -8.96
CA GLN A 312 -43.67 20.53 -8.40
C GLN A 312 -42.77 20.19 -7.21
N LYS A 313 -43.22 19.32 -6.31
CA LYS A 313 -42.49 18.92 -5.11
C LYS A 313 -41.21 18.16 -5.44
N PHE A 314 -41.26 17.28 -6.44
CA PHE A 314 -40.11 16.48 -6.88
C PHE A 314 -39.31 17.13 -8.01
N HIS A 315 -39.68 18.36 -8.44
CA HIS A 315 -39.00 19.11 -9.50
C HIS A 315 -38.92 18.36 -10.83
N VAL A 316 -39.99 17.68 -11.21
CA VAL A 316 -40.11 16.92 -12.45
C VAL A 316 -41.32 17.40 -13.27
N SER A 317 -41.38 17.02 -14.56
CA SER A 317 -42.40 17.49 -15.49
C SER A 317 -43.37 16.39 -15.91
N THR A 318 -43.08 15.12 -15.65
CA THR A 318 -43.86 13.99 -16.13
C THR A 318 -44.11 12.95 -15.03
N ILE A 319 -45.20 12.18 -15.18
CA ILE A 319 -45.48 11.00 -14.31
C ILE A 319 -44.40 9.95 -14.46
N ALA A 320 -43.81 9.78 -15.65
CA ALA A 320 -42.76 8.83 -15.89
C ALA A 320 -41.52 9.11 -15.00
N GLU A 321 -41.14 10.39 -14.88
CA GLU A 321 -40.05 10.82 -13.99
C GLU A 321 -40.39 10.57 -12.50
N LEU A 322 -41.63 10.80 -12.06
CA LEU A 322 -42.09 10.49 -10.71
C LEU A 322 -41.99 8.99 -10.41
N LEU A 323 -42.36 8.14 -11.36
CA LEU A 323 -42.27 6.69 -11.22
C LEU A 323 -40.81 6.22 -11.20
N GLN A 324 -39.93 6.87 -11.95
CA GLN A 324 -38.48 6.58 -11.90
C GLN A 324 -37.89 6.96 -10.54
N ILE A 325 -38.24 8.12 -9.99
CA ILE A 325 -37.84 8.52 -8.62
C ILE A 325 -38.34 7.51 -7.59
N LYS A 326 -39.61 7.06 -7.71
CA LYS A 326 -40.16 6.03 -6.85
C LYS A 326 -39.33 4.74 -6.88
N GLU A 327 -38.97 4.28 -8.10
CA GLU A 327 -38.15 3.06 -8.28
C GLU A 327 -36.75 3.21 -7.64
N GLU A 328 -36.14 4.37 -7.82
CA GLU A 328 -34.81 4.66 -7.26
C GLU A 328 -34.83 4.73 -5.72
N LEU A 329 -35.82 5.43 -5.15
CA LEU A 329 -36.05 5.44 -3.70
C LEU A 329 -36.34 4.04 -3.16
N GLY A 330 -37.12 3.23 -3.86
CA GLY A 330 -37.41 1.84 -3.48
C GLY A 330 -36.14 0.97 -3.47
N LYS A 331 -35.26 1.13 -4.45
CA LYS A 331 -33.95 0.44 -4.47
C LYS A 331 -33.05 0.87 -3.31
N GLN A 332 -32.99 2.17 -3.01
CA GLN A 332 -32.19 2.69 -1.90
C GLN A 332 -32.71 2.19 -0.55
N LEU A 333 -34.02 2.22 -0.33
CA LEU A 333 -34.65 1.70 0.89
C LEU A 333 -34.46 0.18 1.05
N GLY A 334 -34.57 -0.59 -0.04
CA GLY A 334 -34.29 -2.02 -0.03
C GLY A 334 -32.85 -2.36 0.33
N ASN A 335 -31.90 -1.53 -0.09
CA ASN A 335 -30.50 -1.67 0.32
C ASN A 335 -30.29 -1.39 1.81
N ILE A 336 -31.01 -0.43 2.40
CA ILE A 336 -30.95 -0.12 3.83
C ILE A 336 -31.57 -1.27 4.64
N ASP A 337 -32.73 -1.78 4.24
CA ASP A 337 -33.41 -2.87 4.95
C ASP A 337 -32.57 -4.17 4.98
N ASN A 338 -31.81 -4.48 3.91
CA ASN A 338 -30.89 -5.61 3.86
C ASN A 338 -29.55 -5.37 4.58
N SER A 339 -29.27 -4.12 4.98
CA SER A 339 -27.98 -3.74 5.55
C SER A 339 -27.76 -4.30 6.96
N GLU A 340 -28.81 -4.51 7.73
CA GLU A 340 -28.68 -5.05 9.09
C GLU A 340 -28.28 -6.53 9.09
N GLU A 341 -28.80 -7.31 8.16
CA GLU A 341 -28.40 -8.71 7.99
C GLU A 341 -26.94 -8.82 7.50
N LEU A 342 -26.58 -8.02 6.49
CA LEU A 342 -25.21 -7.96 5.97
C LEU A 342 -24.21 -7.47 7.03
N LEU A 343 -24.63 -6.52 7.87
CA LEU A 343 -23.80 -6.01 8.98
C LEU A 343 -23.51 -7.11 9.99
N GLU A 344 -24.52 -7.88 10.36
CA GLU A 344 -24.36 -9.00 11.32
C GLU A 344 -23.49 -10.11 10.75
N GLU A 345 -23.69 -10.49 9.46
CA GLU A 345 -22.83 -11.47 8.79
C GLU A 345 -21.37 -10.99 8.73
N THR A 346 -21.15 -9.70 8.40
CA THR A 346 -19.80 -9.14 8.33
C THR A 346 -19.15 -9.09 9.70
N ARG A 347 -19.88 -8.76 10.77
CA ARG A 347 -19.38 -8.80 12.15
C ARG A 347 -19.00 -10.21 12.58
N GLN A 348 -19.83 -11.20 12.28
CA GLN A 348 -19.51 -12.59 12.58
C GLN A 348 -18.26 -13.05 11.84
N ARG A 349 -18.09 -12.65 10.59
CA ARG A 349 -16.89 -12.95 9.82
C ARG A 349 -15.63 -12.30 10.41
N VAL A 350 -15.71 -11.03 10.83
CA VAL A 350 -14.60 -10.33 11.51
C VAL A 350 -14.21 -11.06 12.79
N ASN A 351 -15.18 -11.43 13.64
CA ASN A 351 -14.94 -12.16 14.89
C ASN A 351 -14.29 -13.53 14.64
N GLN A 352 -14.73 -14.27 13.62
CA GLN A 352 -14.12 -15.55 13.25
C GLN A 352 -12.66 -15.39 12.79
N LEU A 353 -12.38 -14.37 11.96
CA LEU A 353 -11.03 -14.09 11.50
C LEU A 353 -10.13 -13.60 12.64
N GLU A 354 -10.64 -12.81 13.56
CA GLU A 354 -9.92 -12.36 14.74
C GLU A 354 -9.54 -13.54 15.63
N GLN A 355 -10.48 -14.45 15.90
CA GLN A 355 -10.22 -15.66 16.67
C GLN A 355 -9.16 -16.53 16.00
N LEU A 356 -9.24 -16.71 14.67
CA LEU A 356 -8.22 -17.44 13.90
C LEU A 356 -6.84 -16.78 13.99
N CYS A 357 -6.78 -15.44 13.98
CA CYS A 357 -5.54 -14.71 14.19
C CYS A 357 -4.98 -14.95 15.59
N HIS A 358 -5.82 -14.94 16.62
CA HIS A 358 -5.39 -15.22 17.99
C HIS A 358 -4.83 -16.65 18.14
N GLU A 359 -5.48 -17.65 17.55
CA GLU A 359 -5.01 -19.04 17.57
C GLU A 359 -3.64 -19.18 16.90
N LYS A 360 -3.48 -18.59 15.71
CA LYS A 360 -2.20 -18.62 15.00
C LYS A 360 -1.10 -17.80 15.69
N ALA A 361 -1.45 -16.66 16.29
CA ALA A 361 -0.52 -15.87 17.09
C ALA A 361 -0.05 -16.65 18.33
N GLU A 362 -0.93 -17.43 18.96
CA GLU A 362 -0.55 -18.28 20.09
C GLU A 362 0.43 -19.41 19.68
N MET A 363 0.24 -19.98 18.49
CA MET A 363 1.21 -20.94 17.96
C MET A 363 2.59 -20.32 17.78
N LEU A 364 2.68 -19.08 17.26
CA LEU A 364 3.91 -18.31 17.17
C LEU A 364 4.51 -18.07 18.57
N THR A 365 3.71 -17.58 19.52
CA THR A 365 4.16 -17.35 20.91
C THR A 365 4.81 -18.58 21.51
N ARG A 366 4.17 -19.75 21.38
CA ARG A 366 4.70 -21.03 21.91
C ARG A 366 6.04 -21.43 21.27
N LYS A 367 6.25 -21.17 19.98
CA LYS A 367 7.54 -21.40 19.31
C LYS A 367 8.60 -20.40 19.79
N ARG A 368 8.21 -19.13 19.89
CA ARG A 368 9.09 -18.06 20.37
C ARG A 368 9.55 -18.26 21.81
N GLU A 369 8.67 -18.73 22.71
CA GLU A 369 9.02 -19.07 24.08
C GLU A 369 10.09 -20.17 24.14
N LYS A 370 9.94 -21.23 23.34
CA LYS A 370 10.93 -22.31 23.26
C LYS A 370 12.27 -21.80 22.71
N ALA A 371 12.21 -21.00 21.67
CA ALA A 371 13.39 -20.40 21.07
C ALA A 371 14.08 -19.43 22.04
N ALA A 372 13.32 -18.63 22.80
CA ALA A 372 13.86 -17.73 23.80
C ALA A 372 14.72 -18.47 24.84
N LEU A 373 14.25 -19.60 25.37
CA LEU A 373 15.01 -20.43 26.32
C LEU A 373 16.31 -20.99 25.69
N LEU A 374 16.26 -21.35 24.39
CA LEU A 374 17.47 -21.79 23.67
C LEU A 374 18.48 -20.64 23.52
N VAL A 375 17.98 -19.46 23.12
CA VAL A 375 18.80 -18.24 22.99
C VAL A 375 19.43 -17.87 24.32
N GLU A 376 18.69 -17.87 25.43
CA GLU A 376 19.19 -17.55 26.77
C GLU A 376 20.36 -18.48 27.16
N LYS A 377 20.15 -19.78 26.99
CA LYS A 377 21.18 -20.80 27.30
C LYS A 377 22.43 -20.64 26.43
N GLU A 378 22.24 -20.47 25.13
CA GLU A 378 23.36 -20.36 24.19
C GLU A 378 24.12 -19.04 24.39
N MET A 379 23.42 -17.95 24.68
CA MET A 379 24.07 -16.67 25.03
C MET A 379 24.91 -16.77 26.29
N ALA A 380 24.45 -17.46 27.32
CA ALA A 380 25.25 -17.69 28.52
C ALA A 380 26.52 -18.50 28.19
N ASN A 381 26.40 -19.57 27.40
CA ASN A 381 27.53 -20.40 26.98
C ASN A 381 28.60 -19.62 26.20
N ARG A 382 28.17 -18.68 25.32
CA ARG A 382 29.08 -17.88 24.49
C ARG A 382 29.70 -16.69 25.23
N LEU A 383 28.93 -16.05 26.12
CA LEU A 383 29.38 -14.84 26.81
C LEU A 383 30.36 -15.12 27.97
N VAL A 384 30.28 -16.29 28.64
CA VAL A 384 31.21 -16.68 29.70
C VAL A 384 32.65 -16.73 29.21
N PRO A 385 33.00 -17.42 28.09
CA PRO A 385 34.35 -17.41 27.53
C PRO A 385 34.80 -16.02 27.06
N LEU A 386 33.85 -15.17 26.67
CA LEU A 386 34.10 -13.78 26.24
C LEU A 386 34.33 -12.81 27.42
N GLY A 387 34.63 -13.34 28.63
CA GLY A 387 35.00 -12.54 29.79
C GLY A 387 33.84 -11.95 30.58
N ILE A 388 32.64 -12.56 30.49
CA ILE A 388 31.46 -12.20 31.28
C ILE A 388 31.02 -13.41 32.12
N PRO A 389 31.77 -13.81 33.15
CA PRO A 389 31.57 -15.09 33.84
C PRO A 389 30.25 -15.16 34.64
N ASN A 390 29.69 -14.03 35.01
CA ASN A 390 28.46 -13.93 35.80
C ASN A 390 27.29 -13.37 34.97
N VAL A 391 27.33 -13.57 33.65
CA VAL A 391 26.30 -13.10 32.75
C VAL A 391 24.91 -13.65 33.10
N ARG A 392 23.93 -12.79 33.07
CA ARG A 392 22.51 -13.17 33.03
C ARG A 392 21.93 -12.55 31.78
N PHE A 393 21.37 -13.39 30.93
CA PHE A 393 20.66 -13.00 29.71
C PHE A 393 19.28 -13.61 29.74
N GLN A 394 18.27 -12.81 29.61
CA GLN A 394 16.85 -13.24 29.64
C GLN A 394 16.09 -12.57 28.52
N ILE A 395 15.17 -13.31 27.93
CA ILE A 395 14.26 -12.81 26.91
C ILE A 395 12.86 -12.70 27.52
N GLN A 396 12.38 -11.48 27.63
CA GLN A 396 11.04 -11.21 28.13
C GLN A 396 10.08 -11.13 26.95
N LEU A 397 9.05 -11.99 26.97
CA LEU A 397 7.91 -11.91 26.06
C LEU A 397 6.73 -11.28 26.79
N THR A 398 6.14 -10.26 26.19
CA THR A 398 4.92 -9.60 26.68
C THR A 398 3.90 -9.53 25.55
N VAL A 399 2.63 -9.67 25.91
CA VAL A 399 1.53 -9.63 24.91
C VAL A 399 1.28 -8.18 24.52
N LYS A 400 1.14 -7.92 23.22
CA LYS A 400 0.68 -6.67 22.60
C LYS A 400 -0.58 -6.94 21.76
N GLU A 401 -1.22 -5.90 21.25
CA GLU A 401 -2.29 -6.04 20.26
C GLU A 401 -1.80 -6.78 19.01
N LEU A 402 -2.74 -7.41 18.32
CA LEU A 402 -2.44 -8.12 17.08
C LEU A 402 -1.84 -7.15 16.05
N SER A 403 -0.70 -7.54 15.50
CA SER A 403 0.06 -6.78 14.51
C SER A 403 0.57 -7.72 13.41
N GLU A 404 1.17 -7.19 12.37
CA GLU A 404 1.63 -7.99 11.22
C GLU A 404 2.67 -9.08 11.61
N ASP A 405 3.39 -8.88 12.71
CA ASP A 405 4.42 -9.79 13.25
C ASP A 405 3.92 -10.68 14.41
N GLY A 406 2.64 -10.66 14.71
CA GLY A 406 2.04 -11.44 15.80
C GLY A 406 1.56 -10.58 16.97
N ARG A 407 1.45 -11.21 18.14
CA ARG A 407 1.02 -10.56 19.39
C ARG A 407 2.14 -10.40 20.42
N ASP A 408 3.37 -10.76 20.07
CA ASP A 408 4.48 -10.79 21.00
C ASP A 408 5.35 -9.55 20.88
N LYS A 409 5.62 -8.91 22.01
CA LYS A 409 6.67 -7.92 22.17
C LYS A 409 7.82 -8.58 22.90
N ILE A 410 9.02 -8.50 22.31
CA ILE A 410 10.24 -9.13 22.84
C ILE A 410 11.19 -8.06 23.37
N ALA A 411 11.74 -8.30 24.54
CA ALA A 411 12.79 -7.49 25.14
C ALA A 411 13.95 -8.36 25.62
N PHE A 412 15.16 -8.07 25.13
CA PHE A 412 16.39 -8.70 25.63
C PHE A 412 16.86 -7.97 26.88
N LEU A 413 16.93 -8.71 27.97
CA LEU A 413 17.43 -8.25 29.27
C LEU A 413 18.80 -8.82 29.53
N PHE A 414 19.69 -7.98 30.02
CA PHE A 414 21.09 -8.35 30.24
C PHE A 414 21.62 -7.81 31.58
N SER A 415 22.49 -8.57 32.19
CA SER A 415 23.32 -8.12 33.30
C SER A 415 24.67 -8.85 33.25
N ALA A 416 25.78 -8.12 33.34
CA ALA A 416 27.12 -8.67 33.37
C ALA A 416 27.50 -9.23 34.74
N ASN A 417 26.81 -8.86 35.83
CA ASN A 417 27.13 -9.19 37.21
C ASN A 417 25.90 -9.70 37.96
N ARG A 418 26.11 -10.56 38.96
CA ARG A 418 25.03 -11.08 39.82
C ARG A 418 24.35 -10.01 40.68
N SER A 419 25.07 -8.97 41.06
CA SER A 419 24.60 -7.89 41.93
C SER A 419 23.83 -6.78 41.20
N THR A 420 23.94 -6.71 39.86
CA THR A 420 23.26 -5.71 39.05
C THR A 420 21.91 -6.25 38.58
N PRO A 421 20.80 -5.50 38.64
CA PRO A 421 19.53 -5.98 38.13
C PRO A 421 19.58 -6.23 36.61
N LEU A 422 18.74 -7.13 36.13
CA LEU A 422 18.51 -7.28 34.69
C LEU A 422 17.90 -5.98 34.14
N GLN A 423 18.46 -5.48 33.07
CA GLN A 423 17.98 -4.27 32.40
C GLN A 423 17.96 -4.49 30.89
N PRO A 424 17.13 -3.75 30.13
CA PRO A 424 17.17 -3.84 28.68
C PRO A 424 18.59 -3.65 28.13
N VAL A 425 18.97 -4.47 27.14
CA VAL A 425 20.31 -4.39 26.52
C VAL A 425 20.59 -2.96 26.00
N SER A 426 19.55 -2.21 25.62
CA SER A 426 19.65 -0.81 25.21
C SER A 426 20.18 0.14 26.29
N GLN A 427 20.07 -0.23 27.56
CA GLN A 427 20.48 0.58 28.73
C GLN A 427 21.84 0.18 29.29
N VAL A 428 22.50 -0.80 28.69
CA VAL A 428 23.82 -1.24 29.11
C VAL A 428 24.87 -0.18 28.78
N ALA A 429 25.59 0.27 29.78
CA ALA A 429 26.57 1.37 29.65
C ALA A 429 27.88 0.99 28.97
N SER A 430 28.28 -0.31 29.01
CA SER A 430 29.54 -0.76 28.47
C SER A 430 29.49 -1.14 27.01
N GLY A 431 30.09 -0.32 26.13
CA GLY A 431 30.20 -0.60 24.70
C GLY A 431 30.85 -1.94 24.36
N GLY A 432 31.89 -2.33 25.13
CA GLY A 432 32.55 -3.61 24.94
C GLY A 432 31.69 -4.82 25.32
N GLU A 433 30.84 -4.71 26.34
CA GLU A 433 29.89 -5.77 26.69
C GLU A 433 28.80 -5.94 25.61
N ILE A 434 28.26 -4.83 25.12
CA ILE A 434 27.27 -4.84 24.04
C ILE A 434 27.86 -5.44 22.76
N ALA A 435 29.13 -5.10 22.42
CA ALA A 435 29.81 -5.67 21.25
C ALA A 435 29.94 -7.20 21.36
N ARG A 436 30.25 -7.74 22.55
CA ARG A 436 30.32 -9.19 22.78
C ARG A 436 28.94 -9.86 22.72
N VAL A 437 27.91 -9.22 23.27
CA VAL A 437 26.52 -9.69 23.14
C VAL A 437 26.13 -9.75 21.68
N MET A 438 26.41 -8.68 20.88
CA MET A 438 26.11 -8.63 19.47
C MET A 438 26.87 -9.70 18.68
N LEU A 439 28.17 -9.86 18.90
CA LEU A 439 28.97 -10.91 18.28
C LEU A 439 28.36 -12.31 18.54
N SER A 440 28.01 -12.58 19.81
CA SER A 440 27.41 -13.86 20.21
C SER A 440 26.05 -14.11 19.54
N LEU A 441 25.17 -13.09 19.47
CA LEU A 441 23.88 -13.17 18.78
C LEU A 441 24.10 -13.43 17.29
N LYS A 442 24.98 -12.68 16.64
CA LYS A 442 25.24 -12.84 15.20
C LYS A 442 25.84 -14.21 14.88
N ALA A 443 26.73 -14.71 15.72
CA ALA A 443 27.27 -16.06 15.56
C ALA A 443 26.18 -17.13 15.65
N MET A 444 25.22 -16.96 16.56
CA MET A 444 24.12 -17.89 16.74
C MET A 444 23.17 -17.88 15.53
N ILE A 445 22.81 -16.71 15.02
CA ILE A 445 21.88 -16.61 13.87
C ILE A 445 22.59 -16.81 12.53
N SER A 446 23.91 -16.68 12.46
CA SER A 446 24.68 -16.82 11.21
C SER A 446 24.48 -18.17 10.54
N GLY A 447 24.07 -19.20 11.29
CA GLY A 447 23.70 -20.53 10.78
C GLY A 447 22.43 -20.53 9.94
N ALA A 448 21.46 -19.69 10.27
CA ALA A 448 20.14 -19.67 9.68
C ALA A 448 19.95 -18.51 8.68
N VAL A 449 20.66 -17.39 8.85
CA VAL A 449 20.60 -16.25 7.93
C VAL A 449 21.69 -16.34 6.88
N GLN A 450 21.31 -16.33 5.63
CA GLN A 450 22.23 -16.35 4.50
C GLN A 450 22.68 -14.91 4.14
N LEU A 451 23.48 -14.28 5.04
CA LEU A 451 24.12 -13.00 4.74
C LEU A 451 25.44 -13.25 3.99
N PRO A 452 25.63 -12.63 2.80
CA PRO A 452 26.84 -12.85 2.02
C PRO A 452 28.13 -12.39 2.70
N THR A 453 28.09 -11.23 3.40
CA THR A 453 29.27 -10.60 3.99
C THR A 453 28.91 -9.95 5.33
N ILE A 454 29.70 -10.24 6.37
CA ILE A 454 29.60 -9.59 7.68
C ILE A 454 30.91 -8.84 7.94
N ILE A 455 30.80 -7.55 8.29
CA ILE A 455 31.96 -6.69 8.60
C ILE A 455 31.88 -6.26 10.07
N PHE A 456 32.91 -6.56 10.83
CA PHE A 456 33.09 -6.12 12.21
C PHE A 456 34.11 -4.97 12.28
N ASP A 457 33.66 -3.80 12.73
CA ASP A 457 34.50 -2.61 12.87
C ASP A 457 34.75 -2.29 14.33
N GLU A 458 36.02 -2.47 14.76
CA GLU A 458 36.52 -2.13 16.11
C GLU A 458 35.63 -2.66 17.26
N ILE A 459 35.06 -3.86 17.07
CA ILE A 459 34.26 -4.51 18.14
C ILE A 459 35.13 -5.06 19.29
N ASP A 460 36.44 -5.03 19.11
CA ASP A 460 37.48 -5.48 20.03
C ASP A 460 37.92 -4.41 21.03
N THR A 461 37.20 -3.29 21.12
CA THR A 461 37.52 -2.21 22.08
C THR A 461 37.35 -2.68 23.52
N GLY A 462 38.36 -2.46 24.36
CA GLY A 462 38.32 -2.80 25.77
C GLY A 462 38.51 -4.30 26.09
N VAL A 463 38.97 -5.10 25.14
CA VAL A 463 39.31 -6.51 25.33
C VAL A 463 40.78 -6.75 25.04
N SER A 464 41.34 -7.82 25.59
CA SER A 464 42.73 -8.22 25.36
C SER A 464 42.94 -9.72 25.67
N GLY A 465 44.09 -10.24 25.30
CA GLY A 465 44.51 -11.58 25.63
C GLY A 465 43.54 -12.68 25.21
N ARG A 466 43.12 -13.52 26.14
CA ARG A 466 42.26 -14.68 25.87
C ARG A 466 40.89 -14.32 25.32
N VAL A 467 40.33 -13.20 25.76
CA VAL A 467 38.99 -12.76 25.25
C VAL A 467 39.07 -12.42 23.77
N ALA A 468 40.12 -11.71 23.35
CA ALA A 468 40.35 -11.41 21.94
C ALA A 468 40.53 -12.67 21.08
N GLU A 469 41.26 -13.68 21.60
CA GLU A 469 41.44 -14.99 20.96
C GLU A 469 40.09 -15.70 20.78
N MET A 470 39.23 -15.72 21.81
CA MET A 470 37.88 -16.32 21.74
C MET A 470 36.96 -15.57 20.77
N MET A 471 37.01 -14.24 20.72
CA MET A 471 36.27 -13.45 19.72
C MET A 471 36.68 -13.81 18.29
N ALA A 472 38.01 -13.94 18.07
CA ALA A 472 38.54 -14.31 16.77
C ALA A 472 38.13 -15.72 16.33
N GLN A 473 38.09 -16.69 17.28
CA GLN A 473 37.59 -18.04 17.01
C GLN A 473 36.12 -18.02 16.57
N ILE A 474 35.29 -17.26 17.27
CA ILE A 474 33.87 -17.09 16.88
C ILE A 474 33.75 -16.51 15.47
N MET A 475 34.54 -15.47 15.12
CA MET A 475 34.54 -14.89 13.78
C MET A 475 35.04 -15.87 12.71
N GLN A 476 36.03 -16.70 13.05
CA GLN A 476 36.57 -17.75 12.20
C GLN A 476 35.49 -18.84 11.94
N GLU A 477 34.77 -19.28 12.99
CA GLU A 477 33.65 -20.22 12.88
C GLU A 477 32.55 -19.65 11.99
N MET A 478 32.20 -18.37 12.17
CA MET A 478 31.23 -17.69 11.33
C MET A 478 31.65 -17.61 9.85
N GLY A 479 32.96 -17.51 9.59
CA GLY A 479 33.52 -17.51 8.22
C GLY A 479 33.54 -18.88 7.55
N GLN A 480 33.20 -19.97 8.24
CA GLN A 480 33.11 -21.29 7.65
C GLN A 480 31.89 -21.44 6.74
N HIS A 481 31.85 -22.52 5.93
CA HIS A 481 30.71 -22.85 5.04
C HIS A 481 30.38 -21.79 3.97
N ASN A 482 31.44 -21.26 3.31
CA ASN A 482 31.34 -20.24 2.26
C ASN A 482 30.69 -18.89 2.70
N ARG A 483 30.88 -18.53 3.95
CA ARG A 483 30.55 -17.19 4.45
C ARG A 483 31.78 -16.31 4.42
N GLN A 484 31.56 -15.02 4.46
CA GLN A 484 32.63 -14.04 4.50
C GLN A 484 32.48 -13.16 5.74
N VAL A 485 33.51 -13.19 6.57
CA VAL A 485 33.63 -12.31 7.74
C VAL A 485 34.88 -11.45 7.56
N ILE A 486 34.72 -10.15 7.69
CA ILE A 486 35.81 -9.18 7.63
C ILE A 486 35.86 -8.47 8.96
N SER A 487 37.00 -8.53 9.66
CA SER A 487 37.19 -7.79 10.91
C SER A 487 38.24 -6.70 10.73
N ILE A 488 37.88 -5.48 11.08
CA ILE A 488 38.77 -4.36 11.20
C ILE A 488 39.22 -4.31 12.64
N THR A 489 40.50 -4.56 12.90
CA THR A 489 41.03 -4.78 14.25
C THR A 489 42.36 -4.08 14.48
N HIS A 490 42.66 -3.81 15.75
CA HIS A 490 43.95 -3.36 16.21
C HIS A 490 44.62 -4.42 17.12
N LEU A 491 43.94 -5.57 17.36
CA LEU A 491 44.45 -6.63 18.24
C LEU A 491 45.19 -7.72 17.47
N PRO A 492 46.45 -8.03 17.84
CA PRO A 492 47.26 -9.06 17.17
C PRO A 492 46.64 -10.46 17.27
N GLN A 493 45.90 -10.76 18.35
CA GLN A 493 45.21 -12.04 18.54
C GLN A 493 44.15 -12.28 17.47
N ILE A 494 43.37 -11.23 17.12
CA ILE A 494 42.34 -11.31 16.07
C ILE A 494 43.01 -11.36 14.69
N ALA A 495 44.03 -10.51 14.48
CA ALA A 495 44.78 -10.46 13.22
C ALA A 495 45.45 -11.78 12.86
N ALA A 496 45.90 -12.53 13.85
CA ALA A 496 46.57 -13.82 13.64
C ALA A 496 45.61 -14.90 13.10
N LEU A 497 44.34 -14.95 13.57
CA LEU A 497 43.37 -15.98 13.18
C LEU A 497 42.72 -15.72 11.81
N GLY A 498 42.89 -14.53 11.24
CA GLY A 498 42.38 -14.26 9.88
C GLY A 498 43.05 -15.14 8.83
N THR A 499 42.27 -15.77 7.96
CA THR A 499 42.79 -16.56 6.83
C THR A 499 43.48 -15.65 5.82
N THR A 500 42.93 -14.47 5.60
CA THR A 500 43.48 -13.43 4.74
C THR A 500 43.71 -12.16 5.56
N HIS A 501 44.89 -11.53 5.37
CA HIS A 501 45.28 -10.34 6.11
C HIS A 501 45.58 -9.19 5.15
N TYR A 502 44.85 -8.10 5.31
CA TYR A 502 45.04 -6.85 4.56
C TYR A 502 45.62 -5.78 5.51
N LYS A 503 46.55 -4.97 4.97
CA LYS A 503 47.12 -3.82 5.70
C LYS A 503 46.72 -2.52 5.00
N VAL A 504 46.17 -1.60 5.77
CA VAL A 504 45.93 -0.21 5.35
C VAL A 504 47.12 0.64 5.85
N SER A 505 47.71 1.40 4.95
CA SER A 505 48.82 2.30 5.24
C SER A 505 48.64 3.64 4.58
N LYS A 506 49.21 4.68 5.20
CA LYS A 506 49.33 6.03 4.60
C LYS A 506 50.67 6.19 3.95
N LYS A 507 50.71 6.86 2.81
CA LYS A 507 51.94 7.27 2.17
C LYS A 507 51.84 8.76 1.86
N GLU A 508 52.80 9.51 2.31
CA GLU A 508 52.94 10.92 1.92
C GLU A 508 53.48 11.01 0.51
N THR A 509 52.83 11.79 -0.33
CA THR A 509 53.21 12.09 -1.69
C THR A 509 53.32 13.62 -1.87
N ASN A 510 53.89 14.08 -2.97
CA ASN A 510 53.96 15.51 -3.28
C ASN A 510 52.59 16.20 -3.38
N GLU A 511 51.50 15.41 -3.60
CA GLU A 511 50.11 15.87 -3.72
C GLU A 511 49.31 15.69 -2.43
N GLY A 512 49.95 15.25 -1.34
CA GLY A 512 49.30 15.03 -0.05
C GLY A 512 49.35 13.56 0.44
N THR A 513 48.60 13.27 1.49
CA THR A 513 48.55 11.92 2.08
C THR A 513 47.61 11.03 1.29
N VAL A 514 48.06 9.85 0.88
CA VAL A 514 47.27 8.86 0.15
C VAL A 514 47.21 7.56 0.97
N SER A 515 45.99 7.02 1.08
CA SER A 515 45.77 5.72 1.73
C SER A 515 45.78 4.59 0.70
N HIS A 516 46.54 3.53 1.06
CA HIS A 516 46.63 2.29 0.27
C HIS A 516 46.21 1.10 1.11
N MET A 517 45.63 0.09 0.47
CA MET A 517 45.33 -1.19 1.08
C MET A 517 45.89 -2.31 0.21
N ARG A 518 46.51 -3.28 0.82
CA ARG A 518 47.01 -4.47 0.13
C ARG A 518 46.91 -5.73 0.98
N GLN A 519 46.83 -6.86 0.34
CA GLN A 519 46.95 -8.16 1.00
C GLN A 519 48.38 -8.40 1.38
N LEU A 520 48.60 -8.95 2.59
CA LEU A 520 49.93 -9.32 3.09
C LEU A 520 50.29 -10.75 2.71
N THR A 521 51.54 -10.96 2.37
CA THR A 521 52.18 -12.31 2.31
C THR A 521 52.37 -12.88 3.72
N ASN A 522 52.65 -14.18 3.82
CA ASN A 522 52.86 -14.81 5.12
C ASN A 522 54.02 -14.17 5.93
N ASP A 523 55.12 -13.80 5.28
CA ASP A 523 56.25 -13.15 5.95
C ASP A 523 55.89 -11.73 6.40
N GLU A 524 55.14 -10.99 5.58
CA GLU A 524 54.66 -9.66 5.94
C GLU A 524 53.65 -9.72 7.09
N ARG A 525 52.80 -10.76 7.16
CA ARG A 525 51.88 -10.98 8.27
C ARG A 525 52.63 -11.16 9.59
N ILE A 526 53.74 -11.94 9.57
CA ILE A 526 54.58 -12.11 10.76
C ILE A 526 55.13 -10.75 11.24
N GLN A 527 55.61 -9.94 10.32
CA GLN A 527 56.14 -8.60 10.64
C GLN A 527 55.06 -7.67 11.17
N GLU A 528 53.90 -7.66 10.54
CA GLU A 528 52.76 -6.82 10.97
C GLU A 528 52.26 -7.20 12.37
N ILE A 529 52.08 -8.50 12.64
CA ILE A 529 51.68 -8.98 13.97
C ILE A 529 52.74 -8.69 15.00
N ALA A 530 54.02 -8.85 14.66
CA ALA A 530 55.13 -8.49 15.55
C ALA A 530 55.15 -6.99 15.85
N GLN A 531 54.84 -6.14 14.85
CA GLN A 531 54.72 -4.69 15.02
C GLN A 531 53.56 -4.34 15.94
N MET A 532 52.40 -5.04 15.79
CA MET A 532 51.24 -4.84 16.65
C MET A 532 51.49 -5.24 18.10
N LEU A 533 52.40 -6.20 18.34
CA LEU A 533 52.78 -6.66 19.68
C LEU A 533 53.80 -5.74 20.37
N SER A 534 54.75 -5.16 19.62
CA SER A 534 55.90 -4.44 20.18
C SER A 534 55.95 -2.95 19.83
N GLY A 535 55.06 -2.46 19.01
CA GLY A 535 55.10 -1.09 18.49
C GLY A 535 56.16 -0.91 17.39
N SER A 536 56.80 0.25 17.34
CA SER A 536 57.74 0.63 16.26
C SER A 536 59.03 -0.18 16.26
N ASN A 537 59.48 -0.73 17.41
CA ASN A 537 60.70 -1.50 17.53
C ASN A 537 60.39 -2.99 17.56
N ILE A 538 60.60 -3.67 16.44
CA ILE A 538 60.32 -5.12 16.31
C ILE A 538 61.51 -5.89 16.90
N SER A 539 61.28 -6.57 18.03
CA SER A 539 62.27 -7.44 18.66
C SER A 539 62.17 -8.89 18.14
N ALA A 540 63.28 -9.68 18.39
CA ALA A 540 63.24 -11.09 18.01
C ALA A 540 62.20 -11.88 18.81
N GLU A 541 61.92 -11.50 20.05
CA GLU A 541 60.84 -12.06 20.88
C GLU A 541 59.46 -11.74 20.30
N ALA A 542 59.23 -10.53 19.79
CA ALA A 542 58.00 -10.16 19.16
C ALA A 542 57.72 -10.98 17.88
N ILE A 543 58.76 -11.25 17.08
CA ILE A 543 58.68 -12.12 15.90
C ILE A 543 58.36 -13.57 16.32
N SER A 544 59.00 -14.06 17.38
CA SER A 544 58.75 -15.40 17.92
C SER A 544 57.30 -15.54 18.41
N ASN A 545 56.79 -14.53 19.14
CA ASN A 545 55.40 -14.48 19.61
C ASN A 545 54.41 -14.39 18.45
N ALA A 546 54.69 -13.59 17.42
CA ALA A 546 53.88 -13.49 16.22
C ALA A 546 53.78 -14.85 15.51
N LYS A 547 54.89 -15.57 15.34
CA LYS A 547 54.92 -16.92 14.78
C LYS A 547 54.12 -17.92 15.64
N ALA A 548 54.19 -17.80 16.97
CA ALA A 548 53.41 -18.65 17.87
C ALA A 548 51.91 -18.41 17.76
N LEU A 549 51.48 -17.15 17.64
CA LEU A 549 50.06 -16.80 17.39
C LEU A 549 49.57 -17.35 16.05
N LEU A 550 50.36 -17.21 14.99
CA LEU A 550 50.02 -17.72 13.65
C LEU A 550 49.98 -19.25 13.55
N LYS A 551 50.75 -19.98 14.40
CA LYS A 551 50.71 -21.45 14.45
C LYS A 551 49.48 -22.01 15.17
N LYS A 552 48.83 -21.22 16.02
CA LYS A 552 47.58 -21.56 16.69
C LYS A 552 46.35 -21.30 15.80
N ALA A 553 46.49 -20.51 14.75
CA ALA A 553 45.50 -20.20 13.75
C ALA A 553 45.42 -21.31 12.70
#